data_2e6fad3702fee1190b5e3e4cd4657ba3
#
_entry.id   2e6fad3702fee1190b5e3e4cd4657ba3
#
_cell.length_a   1.000
_cell.length_b   1.000
_cell.length_c   1.000
_cell.angle_alpha   90.00
_cell.angle_beta   90.00
_cell.angle_gamma   90.00
#
_symmetry.space_group_name_H-M   'P 1'
#
loop_
_entity.id
_entity.type
_entity.pdbx_description
1 polymer ?
#
loop_
_entity_poly.entity_id
_entity_poly.type
_entity_poly.pdbx_seq_one_letter_code
_entity_poly.pdbx_strand_id
1 'polypeptide(L)'
;MVAKMKLFHHHLLLLLLVSSLLHLSSTTFAIGVNYGTQGNNLPPPSQVANFIKTQTIIDSIKIFDTNHDILNAFANSGIAVTVTVGNGDIPSLANLNSARGWVAANIAPFHPQTRINRIVVGNEIMATANKPWISNLVPAMRTIHKALVLAGITNVQVTTPHSLGILSISEPPSAGQFRRGFDRAIFAPMLQFLRETKSPFMVNPYPYFGYSPNMANYALFKRNRAMRKLGYGDVGIVVGETGWPSVCDPGQPACSMENAAWFNGNLVRRTSQGKGTPLMPNRRFETYLFSLFNENLKPGPTAERNWGLFRPDFSPVYDAGILRNAQSGGGGRQRPRPTPGSQWCVPKPGVSDQALQANIDYACSNGVDCKPIQLGGACFNPNNVRSHASYVMNLFYQTHGRQAFNCDFSNTGVLTAANPSHGACRYI
;
A
#
# COMPACT_ATOMS: atom_id res chain seq x y z
N MET A 1 -37.01 41.43 26.72
CA MET A 1 -36.80 41.02 25.32
C MET A 1 -35.29 40.82 24.99
N VAL A 2 -34.41 41.76 25.33
CA VAL A 2 -32.97 41.75 25.03
C VAL A 2 -32.21 40.55 25.66
N ALA A 3 -32.55 40.12 26.89
CA ALA A 3 -31.88 39.01 27.57
C ALA A 3 -32.17 37.66 26.91
N LYS A 4 -33.38 37.40 26.41
CA LYS A 4 -33.71 36.19 25.68
C LYS A 4 -33.02 36.09 24.31
N MET A 5 -32.81 37.24 23.65
CA MET A 5 -32.08 37.30 22.38
C MET A 5 -30.57 36.98 22.55
N LYS A 6 -29.93 37.46 23.63
CA LYS A 6 -28.52 37.16 23.94
C LYS A 6 -28.31 35.67 24.25
N LEU A 7 -29.25 35.05 24.97
CA LEU A 7 -29.19 33.61 25.29
C LEU A 7 -29.33 32.74 24.02
N PHE A 8 -30.22 33.14 23.11
CA PHE A 8 -30.39 32.44 21.83
C PHE A 8 -29.14 32.54 20.92
N HIS A 9 -28.51 33.70 20.87
CA HIS A 9 -27.25 33.89 20.14
C HIS A 9 -26.09 33.04 20.71
N HIS A 10 -26.01 32.93 22.04
CA HIS A 10 -24.98 32.10 22.68
C HIS A 10 -25.18 30.61 22.39
N HIS A 11 -26.42 30.10 22.40
CA HIS A 11 -26.73 28.72 22.06
C HIS A 11 -26.46 28.41 20.57
N LEU A 12 -26.78 29.33 19.67
CA LEU A 12 -26.54 29.21 18.25
C LEU A 12 -25.03 29.20 17.93
N LEU A 13 -24.23 30.05 18.61
CA LEU A 13 -22.76 30.07 18.49
C LEU A 13 -22.16 28.79 19.05
N LEU A 14 -22.67 28.26 20.16
CA LEU A 14 -22.20 26.98 20.74
C LEU A 14 -22.52 25.81 19.81
N LEU A 15 -23.69 25.77 19.21
CA LEU A 15 -24.07 24.74 18.24
C LEU A 15 -23.24 24.83 16.96
N LEU A 16 -22.93 26.02 16.48
CA LEU A 16 -22.02 26.21 15.33
C LEU A 16 -20.59 25.84 15.65
N LEU A 17 -20.09 26.13 16.86
CA LEU A 17 -18.76 25.70 17.32
C LEU A 17 -18.69 24.19 17.51
N VAL A 18 -19.72 23.58 18.10
CA VAL A 18 -19.80 22.11 18.25
C VAL A 18 -19.91 21.43 16.89
N SER A 19 -20.70 21.98 15.96
CA SER A 19 -20.79 21.45 14.59
C SER A 19 -19.48 21.62 13.82
N SER A 20 -18.76 22.73 13.99
CA SER A 20 -17.45 22.95 13.37
C SER A 20 -16.38 22.06 14.01
N LEU A 21 -16.41 21.81 15.32
CA LEU A 21 -15.53 20.85 16.01
C LEU A 21 -15.81 19.40 15.58
N LEU A 22 -17.08 19.05 15.35
CA LEU A 22 -17.46 17.74 14.80
C LEU A 22 -17.03 17.57 13.33
N HIS A 23 -16.89 18.65 12.57
CA HIS A 23 -16.35 18.61 11.21
C HIS A 23 -14.81 18.65 11.16
N LEU A 24 -14.12 19.05 12.24
CA LEU A 24 -12.66 19.02 12.34
C LEU A 24 -12.09 17.66 12.76
N SER A 25 -12.92 16.69 13.09
CA SER A 25 -12.46 15.39 13.57
C SER A 25 -12.76 14.28 12.56
N SER A 26 -12.03 14.22 11.48
CA SER A 26 -11.48 12.98 10.91
C SER A 26 -10.55 13.32 9.74
N THR A 27 -9.32 13.63 10.04
CA THR A 27 -8.24 13.27 9.13
C THR A 27 -8.20 11.73 9.10
N THR A 28 -9.18 11.10 8.46
CA THR A 28 -9.11 9.67 8.15
C THR A 28 -7.95 9.53 7.17
N PHE A 29 -6.90 8.91 7.66
CA PHE A 29 -5.77 8.52 6.82
C PHE A 29 -6.28 7.44 5.88
N ALA A 30 -6.68 7.71 4.69
CA ALA A 30 -7.25 6.76 3.75
C ALA A 30 -6.23 5.66 3.34
N ILE A 31 -5.56 5.04 4.32
CA ILE A 31 -4.55 4.00 4.15
C ILE A 31 -5.09 2.69 4.69
N GLY A 32 -5.36 1.80 3.76
CA GLY A 32 -5.68 0.41 4.03
C GLY A 32 -4.48 -0.50 3.79
N VAL A 33 -4.63 -1.74 4.23
CA VAL A 33 -3.68 -2.81 3.96
C VAL A 33 -4.41 -4.10 3.62
N ASN A 34 -3.85 -4.90 2.72
CA ASN A 34 -4.34 -6.24 2.44
C ASN A 34 -3.81 -7.19 3.52
N TYR A 35 -4.75 -7.86 4.19
CA TYR A 35 -4.44 -8.84 5.21
C TYR A 35 -4.71 -10.23 4.65
N GLY A 36 -3.67 -10.85 4.07
CA GLY A 36 -3.67 -12.23 3.62
C GLY A 36 -3.39 -13.20 4.76
N THR A 37 -3.80 -14.45 4.57
CA THR A 37 -3.71 -15.51 5.58
C THR A 37 -2.98 -16.76 5.09
N GLN A 38 -2.26 -16.68 3.97
CA GLN A 38 -1.51 -17.80 3.40
C GLN A 38 -0.14 -17.97 4.08
N GLY A 39 -0.17 -18.20 5.38
CA GLY A 39 1.01 -18.45 6.20
C GLY A 39 0.67 -19.31 7.41
N ASN A 40 1.62 -20.16 7.84
CA ASN A 40 1.50 -21.00 9.04
C ASN A 40 2.21 -20.42 10.27
N ASN A 41 2.80 -19.24 10.11
CA ASN A 41 3.54 -18.52 11.16
C ASN A 41 2.93 -17.14 11.48
N LEU A 42 1.73 -16.87 10.97
CA LEU A 42 1.07 -15.58 11.17
C LEU A 42 0.54 -15.42 12.60
N PRO A 43 0.55 -14.22 13.15
CA PRO A 43 0.02 -13.97 14.49
C PRO A 43 -1.52 -14.13 14.53
N PRO A 44 -2.10 -14.45 15.70
CA PRO A 44 -3.54 -14.55 15.88
C PRO A 44 -4.26 -13.24 15.49
N PRO A 45 -5.46 -13.30 14.89
CA PRO A 45 -6.21 -12.13 14.44
C PRO A 45 -6.42 -11.05 15.51
N SER A 46 -6.60 -11.43 16.76
CA SER A 46 -6.76 -10.48 17.88
C SER A 46 -5.50 -9.65 18.14
N GLN A 47 -4.32 -10.24 18.00
CA GLN A 47 -3.04 -9.53 18.11
C GLN A 47 -2.85 -8.58 16.92
N VAL A 48 -3.23 -9.02 15.71
CA VAL A 48 -3.19 -8.19 14.50
C VAL A 48 -4.11 -6.98 14.64
N ALA A 49 -5.34 -7.17 15.09
CA ALA A 49 -6.28 -6.07 15.30
C ALA A 49 -5.76 -5.05 16.33
N ASN A 50 -5.21 -5.54 17.45
CA ASN A 50 -4.61 -4.67 18.46
C ASN A 50 -3.38 -3.92 17.90
N PHE A 51 -2.49 -4.59 17.18
CA PHE A 51 -1.33 -3.98 16.54
C PHE A 51 -1.74 -2.86 15.58
N ILE A 52 -2.65 -3.13 14.66
CA ILE A 52 -3.13 -2.14 13.69
C ILE A 52 -3.74 -0.94 14.43
N LYS A 53 -4.63 -1.19 15.40
CA LYS A 53 -5.32 -0.15 16.16
C LYS A 53 -4.37 0.75 16.96
N THR A 54 -3.36 0.16 17.60
CA THR A 54 -2.54 0.89 18.60
C THR A 54 -1.21 1.38 18.03
N GLN A 55 -0.61 0.66 17.09
CA GLN A 55 0.75 0.92 16.63
C GLN A 55 0.83 1.58 15.26
N THR A 56 -0.23 1.51 14.45
CA THR A 56 -0.19 1.96 13.05
C THR A 56 -1.19 3.07 12.76
N ILE A 57 -1.00 3.74 11.61
CA ILE A 57 -1.95 4.72 11.05
C ILE A 57 -2.96 4.07 10.09
N ILE A 58 -2.93 2.74 9.95
CA ILE A 58 -3.86 2.00 9.10
C ILE A 58 -5.27 2.14 9.67
N ASP A 59 -6.23 2.54 8.85
CA ASP A 59 -7.63 2.74 9.19
C ASP A 59 -8.58 1.72 8.55
N SER A 60 -8.05 0.87 7.67
CA SER A 60 -8.82 -0.15 6.96
C SER A 60 -7.99 -1.37 6.59
N ILE A 61 -8.65 -2.53 6.56
CA ILE A 61 -8.08 -3.77 6.04
C ILE A 61 -8.95 -4.33 4.92
N LYS A 62 -8.33 -5.04 3.98
CA LYS A 62 -9.02 -5.89 3.00
C LYS A 62 -8.56 -7.32 3.19
N ILE A 63 -9.51 -8.23 3.44
CA ILE A 63 -9.28 -9.67 3.52
C ILE A 63 -9.79 -10.38 2.27
N PHE A 64 -9.26 -11.58 2.00
CA PHE A 64 -9.54 -12.31 0.75
C PHE A 64 -10.64 -13.38 0.91
N ASP A 65 -11.33 -13.33 2.03
CA ASP A 65 -12.45 -14.20 2.41
C ASP A 65 -13.39 -13.46 3.36
N THR A 66 -14.20 -14.22 4.11
CA THR A 66 -15.05 -13.77 5.22
C THR A 66 -14.66 -14.45 6.53
N ASN A 67 -13.36 -14.62 6.78
CA ASN A 67 -12.87 -15.30 7.98
C ASN A 67 -13.49 -14.70 9.26
N HIS A 68 -14.29 -15.49 9.96
CA HIS A 68 -15.08 -15.06 11.11
C HIS A 68 -14.19 -14.68 12.31
N ASP A 69 -13.02 -15.31 12.48
CA ASP A 69 -12.09 -14.96 13.56
C ASP A 69 -11.50 -13.57 13.34
N ILE A 70 -11.20 -13.23 12.09
CA ILE A 70 -10.75 -11.88 11.73
C ILE A 70 -11.88 -10.88 11.96
N LEU A 71 -13.10 -11.18 11.49
CA LEU A 71 -14.24 -10.28 11.68
C LEU A 71 -14.52 -10.02 13.16
N ASN A 72 -14.48 -11.07 14.00
CA ASN A 72 -14.62 -10.94 15.45
C ASN A 72 -13.47 -10.11 16.08
N ALA A 73 -12.23 -10.34 15.65
CA ALA A 73 -11.08 -9.64 16.19
C ALA A 73 -11.11 -8.12 15.91
N PHE A 74 -11.72 -7.71 14.80
CA PHE A 74 -11.86 -6.30 14.43
C PHE A 74 -13.16 -5.65 14.95
N ALA A 75 -13.99 -6.37 15.70
CA ALA A 75 -15.19 -5.81 16.32
C ALA A 75 -14.80 -4.63 17.26
N ASN A 76 -15.54 -3.53 17.15
CA ASN A 76 -15.34 -2.31 17.94
C ASN A 76 -13.91 -1.71 17.88
N SER A 77 -13.12 -2.11 16.89
CA SER A 77 -11.76 -1.58 16.68
C SER A 77 -11.76 -0.17 16.08
N GLY A 78 -12.82 0.22 15.37
CA GLY A 78 -12.88 1.42 14.54
C GLY A 78 -12.22 1.25 13.17
N ILE A 79 -11.49 0.14 12.93
CA ILE A 79 -10.85 -0.19 11.65
C ILE A 79 -11.93 -0.70 10.69
N ALA A 80 -11.97 -0.16 9.47
CA ALA A 80 -12.88 -0.65 8.44
C ALA A 80 -12.41 -1.99 7.87
N VAL A 81 -13.35 -2.88 7.59
CA VAL A 81 -13.04 -4.18 6.99
C VAL A 81 -13.73 -4.31 5.64
N THR A 82 -12.94 -4.54 4.60
CA THR A 82 -13.41 -4.96 3.28
C THR A 82 -13.26 -6.47 3.19
N VAL A 83 -14.38 -7.18 2.97
CA VAL A 83 -14.42 -8.65 2.85
C VAL A 83 -14.53 -9.08 1.39
N THR A 84 -14.11 -10.30 1.07
CA THR A 84 -14.12 -10.82 -0.30
C THR A 84 -14.96 -12.09 -0.41
N VAL A 85 -15.84 -12.12 -1.40
CA VAL A 85 -16.55 -13.33 -1.86
C VAL A 85 -15.57 -14.19 -2.67
N GLY A 86 -15.52 -15.48 -2.41
CA GLY A 86 -14.71 -16.40 -3.21
C GLY A 86 -15.11 -16.39 -4.70
N ASN A 87 -14.12 -16.52 -5.60
CA ASN A 87 -14.39 -16.53 -7.05
C ASN A 87 -15.38 -17.65 -7.44
N GLY A 88 -15.27 -18.81 -6.80
CA GLY A 88 -16.13 -19.97 -7.05
C GLY A 88 -17.59 -19.76 -6.66
N ASP A 89 -17.87 -18.84 -5.74
CA ASP A 89 -19.21 -18.57 -5.23
C ASP A 89 -20.04 -17.65 -6.15
N ILE A 90 -19.37 -16.93 -7.07
CA ILE A 90 -20.00 -15.91 -7.92
C ILE A 90 -21.22 -16.44 -8.67
N PRO A 91 -21.17 -17.62 -9.34
CA PRO A 91 -22.34 -18.11 -10.08
C PRO A 91 -23.55 -18.39 -9.19
N SER A 92 -23.35 -18.96 -8.00
CA SER A 92 -24.43 -19.24 -7.06
C SER A 92 -25.05 -17.95 -6.49
N LEU A 93 -24.21 -16.95 -6.24
CA LEU A 93 -24.62 -15.66 -5.68
C LEU A 93 -25.33 -14.72 -6.68
N ALA A 94 -25.39 -15.10 -7.95
CA ALA A 94 -26.28 -14.47 -8.92
C ALA A 94 -27.77 -14.77 -8.62
N ASN A 95 -28.05 -15.77 -7.77
CA ASN A 95 -29.38 -16.06 -7.23
C ASN A 95 -29.62 -15.29 -5.92
N LEU A 96 -30.76 -14.62 -5.81
CA LEU A 96 -31.08 -13.80 -4.64
C LEU A 96 -31.18 -14.60 -3.34
N ASN A 97 -31.75 -15.81 -3.36
CA ASN A 97 -31.87 -16.63 -2.14
C ASN A 97 -30.48 -17.07 -1.64
N SER A 98 -29.59 -17.48 -2.55
CA SER A 98 -28.19 -17.78 -2.21
C SER A 98 -27.47 -16.55 -1.64
N ALA A 99 -27.65 -15.38 -2.26
CA ALA A 99 -27.07 -14.14 -1.77
C ALA A 99 -27.60 -13.74 -0.39
N ARG A 100 -28.90 -13.94 -0.11
CA ARG A 100 -29.47 -13.72 1.23
C ARG A 100 -28.88 -14.65 2.28
N GLY A 101 -28.73 -15.94 1.95
CA GLY A 101 -28.09 -16.92 2.84
C GLY A 101 -26.63 -16.54 3.12
N TRP A 102 -25.89 -16.12 2.09
CA TRP A 102 -24.51 -15.69 2.25
C TRP A 102 -24.37 -14.43 3.13
N VAL A 103 -25.23 -13.42 2.93
CA VAL A 103 -25.24 -12.20 3.75
C VAL A 103 -25.62 -12.53 5.20
N ALA A 104 -26.61 -13.39 5.41
CA ALA A 104 -27.03 -13.83 6.74
C ALA A 104 -25.93 -14.59 7.50
N ALA A 105 -25.12 -15.38 6.78
CA ALA A 105 -24.02 -16.14 7.39
C ALA A 105 -22.76 -15.33 7.63
N ASN A 106 -22.41 -14.43 6.71
CA ASN A 106 -21.06 -13.84 6.66
C ASN A 106 -21.00 -12.35 7.00
N ILE A 107 -22.12 -11.62 7.00
CA ILE A 107 -22.15 -10.19 7.22
C ILE A 107 -23.00 -9.82 8.44
N ALA A 108 -24.26 -10.28 8.47
CA ALA A 108 -25.22 -9.90 9.50
C ALA A 108 -24.76 -10.21 10.94
N PRO A 109 -24.08 -11.34 11.24
CA PRO A 109 -23.64 -11.65 12.59
C PRO A 109 -22.57 -10.67 13.14
N PHE A 110 -21.85 -10.01 12.26
CA PHE A 110 -20.74 -9.12 12.63
C PHE A 110 -21.10 -7.64 12.55
N HIS A 111 -22.16 -7.30 11.84
CA HIS A 111 -22.62 -5.91 11.66
C HIS A 111 -23.59 -5.50 12.81
N PRO A 112 -23.44 -4.32 13.44
CA PRO A 112 -22.49 -3.24 13.13
C PRO A 112 -21.18 -3.28 13.92
N GLN A 113 -20.95 -4.28 14.80
CA GLN A 113 -19.81 -4.33 15.72
C GLN A 113 -18.47 -4.30 14.97
N THR A 114 -18.38 -5.06 13.87
CA THR A 114 -17.29 -4.95 12.91
C THR A 114 -17.70 -3.97 11.81
N ARG A 115 -16.90 -2.94 11.62
CA ARG A 115 -17.14 -1.91 10.61
C ARG A 115 -16.89 -2.46 9.21
N ILE A 116 -17.74 -3.40 8.75
CA ILE A 116 -17.67 -3.88 7.37
C ILE A 116 -18.15 -2.74 6.47
N ASN A 117 -17.24 -2.14 5.70
CA ASN A 117 -17.55 -1.03 4.82
C ASN A 117 -17.81 -1.45 3.37
N ARG A 118 -17.31 -2.65 2.98
CA ARG A 118 -17.39 -3.09 1.59
C ARG A 118 -17.34 -4.61 1.46
N ILE A 119 -18.10 -5.12 0.50
CA ILE A 119 -18.00 -6.48 -0.01
C ILE A 119 -17.39 -6.42 -1.41
N VAL A 120 -16.33 -7.19 -1.60
CA VAL A 120 -15.67 -7.36 -2.88
C VAL A 120 -16.11 -8.69 -3.47
N VAL A 121 -16.72 -8.68 -4.65
CA VAL A 121 -17.25 -9.87 -5.32
C VAL A 121 -16.18 -10.48 -6.22
N GLY A 122 -15.52 -11.51 -5.73
CA GLY A 122 -14.35 -12.11 -6.37
C GLY A 122 -13.11 -11.23 -6.38
N ASN A 123 -12.02 -11.76 -6.91
CA ASN A 123 -10.76 -11.04 -7.08
C ASN A 123 -10.25 -11.21 -8.52
N GLU A 124 -10.08 -10.11 -9.24
CA GLU A 124 -9.54 -10.04 -10.61
C GLU A 124 -10.21 -10.98 -11.63
N ILE A 125 -11.52 -11.13 -11.53
CA ILE A 125 -12.33 -12.08 -12.29
C ILE A 125 -12.10 -11.98 -13.80
N MET A 126 -11.91 -10.76 -14.32
CA MET A 126 -11.70 -10.53 -15.76
C MET A 126 -10.36 -11.09 -16.27
N ALA A 127 -9.40 -11.38 -15.37
CA ALA A 127 -8.12 -11.99 -15.72
C ALA A 127 -8.16 -13.53 -15.72
N THR A 128 -9.21 -14.14 -15.14
CA THR A 128 -9.28 -15.60 -14.97
C THR A 128 -9.65 -16.34 -16.23
N ALA A 129 -10.18 -15.68 -17.26
CA ALA A 129 -10.79 -16.26 -18.45
C ALA A 129 -11.96 -17.24 -18.17
N ASN A 130 -12.44 -17.32 -16.93
CA ASN A 130 -13.55 -18.21 -16.52
C ASN A 130 -14.88 -17.57 -16.92
N LYS A 131 -15.50 -18.10 -17.99
CA LYS A 131 -16.75 -17.54 -18.55
C LYS A 131 -17.90 -17.52 -17.54
N PRO A 132 -18.20 -18.60 -16.77
CA PRO A 132 -19.21 -18.59 -15.73
C PRO A 132 -18.99 -17.50 -14.66
N TRP A 133 -17.76 -17.28 -14.21
CA TRP A 133 -17.48 -16.22 -13.24
C TRP A 133 -17.69 -14.83 -13.83
N ILE A 134 -17.20 -14.61 -15.06
CA ILE A 134 -17.33 -13.33 -15.76
C ILE A 134 -18.79 -12.97 -16.03
N SER A 135 -19.59 -13.91 -16.54
CA SER A 135 -20.99 -13.65 -16.90
C SER A 135 -21.89 -13.43 -15.69
N ASN A 136 -21.58 -14.05 -14.55
CA ASN A 136 -22.35 -13.90 -13.33
C ASN A 136 -21.85 -12.80 -12.37
N LEU A 137 -20.74 -12.12 -12.70
CA LEU A 137 -20.13 -11.12 -11.83
C LEU A 137 -21.08 -9.95 -11.50
N VAL A 138 -21.60 -9.27 -12.51
CA VAL A 138 -22.53 -8.14 -12.32
C VAL A 138 -23.88 -8.60 -11.72
N PRO A 139 -24.48 -9.69 -12.17
CA PRO A 139 -25.62 -10.30 -11.48
C PRO A 139 -25.38 -10.54 -9.99
N ALA A 140 -24.27 -11.17 -9.60
CA ALA A 140 -23.93 -11.43 -8.20
C ALA A 140 -23.73 -10.13 -7.39
N MET A 141 -23.08 -9.11 -7.95
CA MET A 141 -22.97 -7.80 -7.30
C MET A 141 -24.36 -7.20 -7.00
N ARG A 142 -25.29 -7.26 -7.94
CA ARG A 142 -26.66 -6.75 -7.79
C ARG A 142 -27.45 -7.53 -6.75
N THR A 143 -27.37 -8.86 -6.74
CA THR A 143 -28.11 -9.71 -5.78
C THR A 143 -27.55 -9.58 -4.37
N ILE A 144 -26.23 -9.50 -4.17
CA ILE A 144 -25.61 -9.23 -2.86
C ILE A 144 -26.05 -7.87 -2.33
N HIS A 145 -26.02 -6.82 -3.15
CA HIS A 145 -26.50 -5.51 -2.74
C HIS A 145 -28.00 -5.55 -2.34
N LYS A 146 -28.83 -6.23 -3.13
CA LYS A 146 -30.25 -6.41 -2.80
C LYS A 146 -30.43 -7.20 -1.49
N ALA A 147 -29.63 -8.22 -1.26
CA ALA A 147 -29.66 -9.01 -0.03
C ALA A 147 -29.28 -8.18 1.20
N LEU A 148 -28.27 -7.30 1.09
CA LEU A 148 -27.91 -6.33 2.14
C LEU A 148 -29.06 -5.39 2.47
N VAL A 149 -29.70 -4.80 1.46
CA VAL A 149 -30.85 -3.92 1.65
C VAL A 149 -32.00 -4.65 2.35
N LEU A 150 -32.31 -5.90 1.94
CA LEU A 150 -33.34 -6.73 2.58
C LEU A 150 -33.00 -7.11 4.02
N ALA A 151 -31.70 -7.15 4.37
CA ALA A 151 -31.22 -7.36 5.74
C ALA A 151 -31.14 -6.05 6.57
N GLY A 152 -31.56 -4.92 6.02
CA GLY A 152 -31.45 -3.61 6.68
C GLY A 152 -30.03 -3.03 6.74
N ILE A 153 -29.08 -3.62 6.01
CA ILE A 153 -27.67 -3.20 5.98
C ILE A 153 -27.46 -2.30 4.76
N THR A 154 -27.53 -1.00 4.94
CA THR A 154 -27.50 -0.03 3.82
C THR A 154 -26.17 0.71 3.68
N ASN A 155 -25.27 0.55 4.63
CA ASN A 155 -23.99 1.26 4.70
C ASN A 155 -22.79 0.44 4.17
N VAL A 156 -23.03 -0.76 3.62
CA VAL A 156 -22.01 -1.63 3.04
C VAL A 156 -22.04 -1.53 1.52
N GLN A 157 -20.92 -1.09 0.93
CA GLN A 157 -20.78 -0.98 -0.52
C GLN A 157 -20.47 -2.35 -1.15
N VAL A 158 -20.80 -2.52 -2.43
CA VAL A 158 -20.46 -3.74 -3.19
C VAL A 158 -19.67 -3.34 -4.43
N THR A 159 -18.50 -3.96 -4.63
CA THR A 159 -17.63 -3.74 -5.77
C THR A 159 -16.90 -5.02 -6.16
N THR A 160 -15.96 -4.93 -7.10
CA THR A 160 -15.04 -6.00 -7.51
C THR A 160 -13.72 -5.38 -7.98
N PRO A 161 -12.54 -5.95 -7.61
CA PRO A 161 -11.27 -5.41 -8.04
C PRO A 161 -10.86 -5.95 -9.41
N HIS A 162 -10.11 -5.14 -10.11
CA HIS A 162 -9.60 -5.46 -11.44
C HIS A 162 -8.10 -5.19 -11.53
N SER A 163 -7.34 -6.13 -12.10
CA SER A 163 -6.00 -5.83 -12.59
C SER A 163 -6.06 -4.82 -13.76
N LEU A 164 -4.96 -4.15 -14.06
CA LEU A 164 -4.90 -3.26 -15.23
C LEU A 164 -5.03 -4.01 -16.57
N GLY A 165 -4.93 -5.35 -16.53
CA GLY A 165 -5.19 -6.23 -17.69
C GLY A 165 -6.59 -6.11 -18.30
N ILE A 166 -7.53 -5.41 -17.65
CA ILE A 166 -8.85 -5.07 -18.23
C ILE A 166 -8.77 -4.03 -19.38
N LEU A 167 -7.63 -3.36 -19.52
CA LEU A 167 -7.44 -2.34 -20.54
C LEU A 167 -6.80 -2.94 -21.79
N SER A 168 -7.27 -2.54 -22.95
CA SER A 168 -6.62 -2.83 -24.24
C SER A 168 -5.52 -1.83 -24.57
N ILE A 169 -5.66 -0.60 -24.07
CA ILE A 169 -4.68 0.47 -24.17
C ILE A 169 -4.56 1.08 -22.79
N SER A 170 -3.34 1.11 -22.26
CA SER A 170 -3.02 1.69 -20.96
C SER A 170 -1.99 2.82 -21.04
N GLU A 171 -1.28 2.94 -22.17
CA GLU A 171 -0.23 3.93 -22.41
C GLU A 171 -0.46 4.72 -23.70
N PRO A 172 -0.36 6.06 -23.65
CA PRO A 172 -0.31 6.84 -22.40
C PRO A 172 -1.62 6.67 -21.61
N PRO A 173 -1.64 6.88 -20.29
CA PRO A 173 -2.86 6.70 -19.47
C PRO A 173 -4.07 7.52 -19.96
N SER A 174 -3.82 8.59 -20.70
CA SER A 174 -4.85 9.39 -21.36
C SER A 174 -5.53 8.66 -22.54
N ALA A 175 -4.92 7.61 -23.09
CA ALA A 175 -5.48 6.78 -24.16
C ALA A 175 -6.30 5.59 -23.65
N GLY A 176 -6.32 5.35 -22.33
CA GLY A 176 -6.93 4.17 -21.70
C GLY A 176 -8.27 3.76 -22.28
N GLN A 177 -8.40 2.47 -22.61
CA GLN A 177 -9.61 1.84 -23.14
C GLN A 177 -9.80 0.46 -22.53
N PHE A 178 -11.05 0.12 -22.20
CA PHE A 178 -11.38 -1.26 -21.84
C PHE A 178 -11.22 -2.18 -23.06
N ARG A 179 -10.98 -3.47 -22.80
CA ARG A 179 -10.93 -4.49 -23.86
C ARG A 179 -12.27 -4.53 -24.61
N ARG A 180 -12.20 -4.55 -25.93
CA ARG A 180 -13.38 -4.68 -26.80
C ARG A 180 -14.21 -5.92 -26.43
N GLY A 181 -15.52 -5.78 -26.47
CA GLY A 181 -16.48 -6.82 -26.10
C GLY A 181 -16.83 -6.81 -24.61
N PHE A 182 -15.88 -6.48 -23.72
CA PHE A 182 -16.16 -6.34 -22.30
C PHE A 182 -16.63 -4.94 -21.91
N ASP A 183 -16.28 -3.92 -22.69
CA ASP A 183 -16.63 -2.53 -22.44
C ASP A 183 -18.14 -2.32 -22.26
N ARG A 184 -18.94 -2.80 -23.21
CA ARG A 184 -20.40 -2.67 -23.18
C ARG A 184 -21.09 -3.83 -22.45
N ALA A 185 -20.59 -5.05 -22.58
CA ALA A 185 -21.23 -6.23 -22.00
C ALA A 185 -21.06 -6.36 -20.48
N ILE A 186 -19.92 -5.91 -19.95
CA ILE A 186 -19.55 -6.08 -18.53
C ILE A 186 -19.32 -4.73 -17.84
N PHE A 187 -18.43 -3.88 -18.40
CA PHE A 187 -18.06 -2.66 -17.70
C PHE A 187 -19.15 -1.60 -17.68
N ALA A 188 -19.92 -1.41 -18.75
CA ALA A 188 -21.00 -0.44 -18.75
C ALA A 188 -22.08 -0.77 -17.70
N PRO A 189 -22.68 -1.99 -17.64
CA PRO A 189 -23.65 -2.35 -16.61
C PRO A 189 -23.05 -2.39 -15.19
N MET A 190 -21.77 -2.71 -15.04
CA MET A 190 -21.06 -2.64 -13.75
C MET A 190 -20.94 -1.18 -13.28
N LEU A 191 -20.45 -0.29 -14.14
CA LEU A 191 -20.29 1.12 -13.82
C LEU A 191 -21.62 1.80 -13.53
N GLN A 192 -22.68 1.40 -14.23
CA GLN A 192 -24.03 1.86 -13.93
C GLN A 192 -24.44 1.43 -12.50
N PHE A 193 -24.26 0.16 -12.15
CA PHE A 193 -24.53 -0.35 -10.80
C PHE A 193 -23.71 0.40 -9.74
N LEU A 194 -22.41 0.60 -9.95
CA LEU A 194 -21.55 1.30 -9.02
C LEU A 194 -21.99 2.77 -8.82
N ARG A 195 -22.44 3.44 -9.89
CA ARG A 195 -23.01 4.79 -9.81
C ARG A 195 -24.29 4.82 -9.00
N GLU A 196 -25.24 3.91 -9.29
CA GLU A 196 -26.54 3.79 -8.63
C GLU A 196 -26.39 3.55 -7.11
N THR A 197 -25.45 2.68 -6.73
CA THR A 197 -25.19 2.29 -5.34
C THR A 197 -24.15 3.16 -4.63
N LYS A 198 -23.61 4.17 -5.30
CA LYS A 198 -22.50 5.01 -4.80
C LYS A 198 -21.29 4.18 -4.36
N SER A 199 -21.08 3.02 -5.00
CA SER A 199 -19.93 2.15 -4.78
C SER A 199 -18.77 2.55 -5.69
N PRO A 200 -17.51 2.40 -5.27
CA PRO A 200 -16.37 2.76 -6.08
C PRO A 200 -16.02 1.66 -7.09
N PHE A 201 -15.37 2.03 -8.18
CA PHE A 201 -14.66 1.12 -9.06
C PHE A 201 -13.30 0.78 -8.42
N MET A 202 -13.02 -0.51 -8.21
CA MET A 202 -11.78 -0.94 -7.55
C MET A 202 -10.77 -1.46 -8.56
N VAL A 203 -9.51 -1.04 -8.40
CA VAL A 203 -8.40 -1.44 -9.28
C VAL A 203 -7.20 -1.88 -8.46
N ASN A 204 -6.45 -2.84 -8.99
CA ASN A 204 -5.22 -3.39 -8.42
C ASN A 204 -4.04 -3.03 -9.33
N PRO A 205 -3.52 -1.81 -9.28
CA PRO A 205 -2.37 -1.41 -10.08
C PRO A 205 -1.08 -1.80 -9.38
N TYR A 206 -0.24 -2.56 -10.08
CA TYR A 206 1.09 -2.91 -9.62
C TYR A 206 2.14 -2.35 -10.58
N PRO A 207 2.69 -1.15 -10.34
CA PRO A 207 3.75 -0.57 -11.15
C PRO A 207 4.99 -1.47 -11.24
N TYR A 208 5.21 -2.31 -10.25
CA TYR A 208 6.27 -3.32 -10.23
C TYR A 208 6.28 -4.19 -11.51
N PHE A 209 5.13 -4.70 -11.97
CA PHE A 209 5.04 -5.54 -13.16
C PHE A 209 5.25 -4.79 -14.48
N GLY A 210 5.12 -3.48 -14.47
CA GLY A 210 5.37 -2.61 -15.63
C GLY A 210 6.68 -1.84 -15.54
N TYR A 211 7.53 -2.17 -14.56
CA TYR A 211 8.76 -1.43 -14.34
C TYR A 211 9.74 -1.62 -15.50
N SER A 212 10.19 -0.50 -16.05
CA SER A 212 11.39 -0.41 -16.87
C SER A 212 12.19 0.82 -16.42
N PRO A 213 13.52 0.87 -16.59
CA PRO A 213 14.34 2.02 -16.19
C PRO A 213 13.83 3.36 -16.72
N ASN A 214 13.17 3.35 -17.87
CA ASN A 214 12.62 4.55 -18.53
C ASN A 214 11.21 4.95 -18.05
N MET A 215 10.56 4.15 -17.17
CA MET A 215 9.16 4.32 -16.77
C MET A 215 8.95 4.74 -15.31
N ALA A 216 9.99 5.25 -14.65
CA ALA A 216 9.92 5.76 -13.25
C ALA A 216 8.76 6.76 -13.02
N ASN A 217 8.32 7.47 -14.06
CA ASN A 217 7.19 8.41 -14.01
C ASN A 217 5.81 7.74 -14.19
N TYR A 218 5.74 6.46 -14.56
CA TYR A 218 4.49 5.75 -14.84
C TYR A 218 3.74 5.32 -13.57
N ALA A 219 4.42 5.19 -12.45
CA ALA A 219 3.84 4.79 -11.17
C ALA A 219 2.78 5.77 -10.60
N LEU A 220 2.44 6.84 -11.34
CA LEU A 220 1.55 7.89 -10.89
C LEU A 220 0.22 7.82 -11.64
N PHE A 221 -0.84 7.37 -10.94
CA PHE A 221 -2.25 7.29 -11.36
C PHE A 221 -2.70 8.46 -12.24
N LYS A 222 -2.70 8.31 -13.56
CA LYS A 222 -3.26 9.29 -14.47
C LYS A 222 -4.75 8.99 -14.73
N ARG A 223 -5.56 10.02 -15.04
CA ARG A 223 -7.03 9.96 -15.22
C ARG A 223 -7.48 8.72 -15.98
N ASN A 224 -8.43 7.96 -15.40
CA ASN A 224 -9.05 6.83 -16.10
C ASN A 224 -10.01 7.30 -17.21
N ARG A 225 -9.49 7.40 -18.43
CA ARG A 225 -10.27 7.80 -19.60
C ARG A 225 -11.24 6.70 -20.06
N ALA A 226 -10.97 5.43 -19.73
CA ALA A 226 -11.83 4.31 -20.09
C ALA A 226 -13.25 4.47 -19.54
N MET A 227 -13.39 4.79 -18.25
CA MET A 227 -14.69 5.05 -17.61
C MET A 227 -15.38 6.29 -18.22
N ARG A 228 -14.61 7.34 -18.53
CA ARG A 228 -15.15 8.55 -19.17
C ARG A 228 -15.71 8.28 -20.55
N LYS A 229 -15.06 7.44 -21.36
CA LYS A 229 -15.54 7.06 -22.70
C LYS A 229 -16.91 6.37 -22.67
N LEU A 230 -17.21 5.68 -21.57
CA LEU A 230 -18.51 5.06 -21.32
C LEU A 230 -19.50 5.99 -20.59
N GLY A 231 -19.12 7.24 -20.28
CA GLY A 231 -19.99 8.21 -19.60
C GLY A 231 -20.01 8.09 -18.08
N TYR A 232 -19.05 7.39 -17.44
CA TYR A 232 -19.00 7.13 -15.99
C TYR A 232 -17.77 7.74 -15.32
N GLY A 233 -17.35 8.91 -15.75
CA GLY A 233 -16.19 9.60 -15.18
C GLY A 233 -16.38 10.12 -13.75
N ASP A 234 -17.61 10.10 -13.25
CA ASP A 234 -18.03 10.49 -11.91
C ASP A 234 -17.90 9.35 -10.87
N VAL A 235 -17.88 8.08 -11.30
CA VAL A 235 -17.71 6.93 -10.39
C VAL A 235 -16.39 7.03 -9.63
N GLY A 236 -16.47 6.83 -8.30
CA GLY A 236 -15.29 6.82 -7.42
C GLY A 236 -14.31 5.71 -7.77
N ILE A 237 -13.03 5.90 -7.45
CA ILE A 237 -11.98 4.89 -7.65
C ILE A 237 -11.34 4.59 -6.30
N VAL A 238 -11.15 3.31 -6.00
CA VAL A 238 -10.37 2.79 -4.88
C VAL A 238 -9.25 1.91 -5.43
N VAL A 239 -8.06 2.05 -4.86
CA VAL A 239 -6.93 1.15 -5.11
C VAL A 239 -7.04 -0.02 -4.15
N GLY A 240 -7.51 -1.16 -4.65
CA GLY A 240 -7.77 -2.37 -3.84
C GLY A 240 -6.50 -3.11 -3.47
N GLU A 241 -5.48 -3.02 -4.31
CA GLU A 241 -4.15 -3.59 -4.06
C GLU A 241 -3.10 -2.78 -4.81
N THR A 242 -1.99 -2.50 -4.16
CA THR A 242 -0.76 -2.01 -4.77
C THR A 242 0.40 -2.21 -3.82
N GLY A 243 1.60 -2.41 -4.34
CA GLY A 243 2.77 -2.65 -3.50
C GLY A 243 4.02 -2.88 -4.33
N TRP A 244 5.11 -3.23 -3.63
CA TRP A 244 6.39 -3.56 -4.20
C TRP A 244 7.06 -4.65 -3.37
N PRO A 245 7.52 -5.78 -3.97
CA PRO A 245 8.11 -6.86 -3.21
C PRO A 245 9.52 -6.52 -2.76
N SER A 246 9.90 -6.99 -1.57
CA SER A 246 11.22 -6.74 -0.97
C SER A 246 12.27 -7.77 -1.36
N VAL A 247 11.84 -8.99 -1.73
CA VAL A 247 12.69 -10.10 -2.16
C VAL A 247 12.05 -10.81 -3.35
N CYS A 248 12.85 -11.18 -4.36
CA CYS A 248 12.43 -11.92 -5.56
C CYS A 248 13.45 -12.97 -5.95
N ASP A 249 13.14 -13.70 -7.03
CA ASP A 249 14.08 -14.62 -7.65
C ASP A 249 15.28 -13.86 -8.28
N PRO A 250 16.44 -14.49 -8.42
CA PRO A 250 17.60 -13.87 -9.05
C PRO A 250 17.29 -13.31 -10.46
N GLY A 251 17.91 -12.21 -10.81
CA GLY A 251 17.73 -11.56 -12.11
C GLY A 251 16.56 -10.57 -12.20
N GLN A 252 15.92 -10.22 -11.09
CA GLN A 252 14.86 -9.22 -11.03
C GLN A 252 15.33 -7.93 -10.32
N PRO A 253 16.09 -7.05 -10.98
CA PRO A 253 16.75 -5.89 -10.34
C PRO A 253 15.78 -4.84 -9.79
N ALA A 254 14.54 -4.83 -10.28
CA ALA A 254 13.49 -3.95 -9.74
C ALA A 254 13.06 -4.33 -8.31
N CYS A 255 13.29 -5.57 -7.91
CA CYS A 255 12.89 -6.12 -6.63
C CYS A 255 14.02 -5.96 -5.61
N SER A 256 13.82 -5.09 -4.67
CA SER A 256 14.73 -4.90 -3.54
C SER A 256 13.98 -4.32 -2.35
N MET A 257 14.54 -4.51 -1.16
CA MET A 257 14.03 -3.90 0.07
C MET A 257 14.01 -2.37 -0.03
N GLU A 258 15.00 -1.78 -0.69
CA GLU A 258 15.11 -0.34 -0.91
C GLU A 258 13.95 0.16 -1.80
N ASN A 259 13.71 -0.47 -2.95
CA ASN A 259 12.63 -0.11 -3.85
C ASN A 259 11.26 -0.31 -3.19
N ALA A 260 11.10 -1.37 -2.40
CA ALA A 260 9.88 -1.59 -1.62
C ALA A 260 9.64 -0.49 -0.58
N ALA A 261 10.67 -0.13 0.18
CA ALA A 261 10.62 0.98 1.14
C ALA A 261 10.30 2.31 0.45
N TRP A 262 10.94 2.57 -0.68
CA TRP A 262 10.75 3.81 -1.44
C TRP A 262 9.35 3.92 -2.03
N PHE A 263 8.88 2.87 -2.71
CA PHE A 263 7.55 2.85 -3.33
C PHE A 263 6.44 2.97 -2.28
N ASN A 264 6.44 2.06 -1.30
CA ASN A 264 5.40 2.00 -0.29
C ASN A 264 5.44 3.22 0.65
N GLY A 265 6.63 3.67 1.04
CA GLY A 265 6.79 4.86 1.88
C GLY A 265 6.36 6.16 1.18
N ASN A 266 6.66 6.32 -0.11
CA ASN A 266 6.18 7.46 -0.89
C ASN A 266 4.66 7.43 -1.05
N LEU A 267 4.08 6.25 -1.27
CA LEU A 267 2.63 6.08 -1.40
C LEU A 267 1.92 6.44 -0.09
N VAL A 268 2.40 5.92 1.05
CA VAL A 268 1.91 6.25 2.39
C VAL A 268 1.96 7.76 2.63
N ARG A 269 3.11 8.39 2.37
CA ARG A 269 3.28 9.83 2.55
C ARG A 269 2.31 10.66 1.69
N ARG A 270 2.13 10.31 0.40
CA ARG A 270 1.21 11.02 -0.50
C ARG A 270 -0.23 10.87 -0.05
N THR A 271 -0.62 9.66 0.30
CA THR A 271 -1.98 9.34 0.74
C THR A 271 -2.31 10.05 2.06
N SER A 272 -1.40 10.01 3.04
CA SER A 272 -1.56 10.70 4.33
C SER A 272 -1.65 12.23 4.18
N GLN A 273 -0.95 12.80 3.19
CA GLN A 273 -1.04 14.23 2.88
C GLN A 273 -2.31 14.60 2.08
N GLY A 274 -3.15 13.62 1.75
CA GLY A 274 -4.34 13.84 0.94
C GLY A 274 -4.03 14.25 -0.51
N LYS A 275 -2.80 14.04 -0.97
CA LYS A 275 -2.37 14.39 -2.33
C LYS A 275 -2.81 13.32 -3.32
N GLY A 276 -3.58 13.75 -4.28
CA GLY A 276 -3.99 12.91 -5.41
C GLY A 276 -2.90 12.74 -6.47
N THR A 277 -3.32 12.35 -7.66
CA THR A 277 -2.44 12.21 -8.81
C THR A 277 -2.17 13.58 -9.46
N PRO A 278 -1.16 13.73 -10.33
CA PRO A 278 -0.91 14.99 -11.04
C PRO A 278 -2.11 15.51 -11.84
N LEU A 279 -2.99 14.63 -12.32
CA LEU A 279 -4.21 15.04 -13.05
C LEU A 279 -5.44 15.20 -12.14
N MET A 280 -5.36 14.81 -10.88
CA MET A 280 -6.39 14.95 -9.85
C MET A 280 -5.73 15.29 -8.51
N PRO A 281 -5.04 16.44 -8.40
CA PRO A 281 -4.15 16.73 -7.27
C PRO A 281 -4.88 16.82 -5.92
N ASN A 282 -6.15 17.22 -5.95
CA ASN A 282 -6.98 17.41 -4.75
C ASN A 282 -7.89 16.21 -4.44
N ARG A 283 -7.77 15.09 -5.21
CA ARG A 283 -8.57 13.90 -4.98
C ARG A 283 -7.81 12.91 -4.12
N ARG A 284 -8.39 12.56 -2.98
CA ARG A 284 -7.91 11.44 -2.15
C ARG A 284 -8.35 10.12 -2.78
N PHE A 285 -7.45 9.14 -2.76
CA PHE A 285 -7.74 7.77 -3.16
C PHE A 285 -7.55 6.88 -1.95
N GLU A 286 -8.60 6.20 -1.54
CA GLU A 286 -8.50 5.09 -0.59
C GLU A 286 -7.61 4.03 -1.22
N THR A 287 -6.57 3.63 -0.51
CA THR A 287 -5.51 2.78 -1.07
C THR A 287 -5.15 1.68 -0.10
N TYR A 288 -5.19 0.44 -0.55
CA TYR A 288 -4.78 -0.74 0.19
C TYR A 288 -3.39 -1.19 -0.26
N LEU A 289 -2.43 -1.14 0.65
CA LEU A 289 -1.09 -1.65 0.41
C LEU A 289 -1.08 -3.18 0.46
N PHE A 290 -0.49 -3.81 -0.52
CA PHE A 290 -0.26 -5.24 -0.53
C PHE A 290 1.18 -5.52 -0.10
N SER A 291 1.42 -6.13 1.08
CA SER A 291 0.48 -6.70 2.00
C SER A 291 0.91 -6.45 3.46
N LEU A 292 0.08 -6.79 4.44
CA LEU A 292 0.39 -6.60 5.86
C LEU A 292 1.61 -7.43 6.29
N PHE A 293 1.60 -8.74 5.99
CA PHE A 293 2.67 -9.66 6.33
C PHE A 293 3.25 -10.34 5.09
N ASN A 294 4.48 -10.83 5.21
CA ASN A 294 5.00 -11.86 4.33
C ASN A 294 4.23 -13.17 4.57
N GLU A 295 3.79 -13.82 3.50
CA GLU A 295 2.96 -15.02 3.53
C GLU A 295 3.77 -16.24 3.03
N ASN A 296 4.38 -16.98 3.95
CA ASN A 296 5.37 -18.02 3.62
C ASN A 296 4.83 -19.23 2.84
N LEU A 297 3.51 -19.44 2.82
CA LEU A 297 2.87 -20.53 2.08
C LEU A 297 2.23 -20.08 0.76
N LYS A 298 2.33 -18.79 0.40
CA LYS A 298 1.75 -18.28 -0.84
C LYS A 298 2.44 -18.90 -2.05
N PRO A 299 1.69 -19.50 -2.99
CA PRO A 299 2.27 -20.14 -4.18
C PRO A 299 2.83 -19.10 -5.16
N GLY A 300 3.65 -19.58 -6.10
CA GLY A 300 4.21 -18.73 -7.16
C GLY A 300 5.67 -18.32 -6.92
N PRO A 301 6.18 -17.33 -7.65
CA PRO A 301 7.54 -16.81 -7.53
C PRO A 301 7.89 -16.33 -6.12
N THR A 302 9.16 -16.19 -5.81
CA THR A 302 9.66 -15.71 -4.51
C THR A 302 9.04 -14.36 -4.12
N ALA A 303 8.77 -13.48 -5.07
CA ALA A 303 8.08 -12.21 -4.86
C ALA A 303 6.75 -12.39 -4.10
N GLU A 304 5.95 -13.43 -4.44
CA GLU A 304 4.62 -13.62 -3.87
C GLU A 304 4.63 -13.81 -2.34
N ARG A 305 5.72 -14.27 -1.78
CA ARG A 305 5.91 -14.44 -0.33
C ARG A 305 6.55 -13.24 0.36
N ASN A 306 6.87 -12.17 -0.37
CA ASN A 306 7.70 -11.05 0.13
C ASN A 306 7.14 -9.66 -0.15
N TRP A 307 5.82 -9.53 -0.15
CA TRP A 307 5.12 -8.24 -0.28
C TRP A 307 4.87 -7.54 1.07
N GLY A 308 5.12 -8.22 2.18
CA GLY A 308 4.77 -7.77 3.52
C GLY A 308 5.46 -6.48 3.96
N LEU A 309 4.70 -5.63 4.64
CA LEU A 309 5.23 -4.46 5.36
C LEU A 309 5.86 -4.89 6.70
N PHE A 310 5.33 -5.97 7.29
CA PHE A 310 5.76 -6.50 8.57
C PHE A 310 6.09 -7.99 8.48
N ARG A 311 6.93 -8.45 9.39
CA ARG A 311 7.14 -9.87 9.69
C ARG A 311 6.06 -10.35 10.66
N PRO A 312 5.87 -11.67 10.84
CA PRO A 312 4.88 -12.21 11.76
C PRO A 312 5.04 -11.79 13.23
N ASP A 313 6.23 -11.36 13.63
CA ASP A 313 6.54 -10.80 14.95
C ASP A 313 6.23 -9.30 15.07
N PHE A 314 5.55 -8.72 14.10
CA PHE A 314 5.24 -7.30 13.95
C PHE A 314 6.45 -6.39 13.72
N SER A 315 7.66 -6.91 13.60
CA SER A 315 8.80 -6.11 13.20
C SER A 315 8.64 -5.65 11.74
N PRO A 316 8.94 -4.37 11.41
CA PRO A 316 8.84 -3.91 10.04
C PRO A 316 9.89 -4.63 9.16
N VAL A 317 9.48 -5.00 7.95
CA VAL A 317 10.42 -5.45 6.92
C VAL A 317 11.30 -4.29 6.48
N TYR A 318 10.69 -3.13 6.35
CA TYR A 318 11.31 -1.82 6.08
C TYR A 318 10.41 -0.71 6.65
N ASP A 319 10.96 0.49 6.82
CA ASP A 319 10.16 1.64 7.27
C ASP A 319 9.36 2.24 6.09
N ALA A 320 8.05 2.01 6.11
CA ALA A 320 7.10 2.62 5.17
C ALA A 320 6.39 3.86 5.77
N GLY A 321 6.75 4.32 6.97
CA GLY A 321 6.10 5.45 7.65
C GLY A 321 4.68 5.13 8.16
N ILE A 322 4.36 3.86 8.38
CA ILE A 322 3.03 3.41 8.81
C ILE A 322 2.90 3.37 10.34
N LEU A 323 3.99 3.21 11.08
CA LEU A 323 3.97 3.18 12.53
C LEU A 323 3.68 4.58 13.10
N ARG A 324 2.81 4.67 14.12
CA ARG A 324 2.44 5.95 14.76
C ARG A 324 3.64 6.68 15.36
N ASN A 325 4.61 5.95 15.89
CA ASN A 325 5.83 6.54 16.44
C ASN A 325 6.73 7.18 15.38
N ALA A 326 6.62 6.77 14.11
CA ALA A 326 7.29 7.42 13.00
C ALA A 326 6.61 8.76 12.63
N GLN A 327 5.33 8.94 12.97
CA GLN A 327 4.54 10.14 12.65
C GLN A 327 4.46 11.16 13.79
N SER A 328 4.62 10.77 15.04
CA SER A 328 4.69 11.70 16.17
C SER A 328 5.96 12.58 16.16
N GLY A 329 6.85 12.38 15.18
CA GLY A 329 7.91 13.30 14.82
C GLY A 329 7.49 14.48 13.92
N GLY A 330 6.21 14.61 13.55
CA GLY A 330 5.68 15.72 12.74
C GLY A 330 5.31 16.96 13.55
N GLY A 331 5.44 16.95 14.85
CA GLY A 331 5.35 18.08 15.77
C GLY A 331 6.70 18.36 16.42
N GLY A 332 7.61 19.06 15.72
CA GLY A 332 8.67 19.81 16.37
C GLY A 332 9.75 19.07 17.16
N ARG A 333 9.90 17.74 17.01
CA ARG A 333 11.18 17.05 17.22
C ARG A 333 11.52 16.34 15.92
N GLN A 334 12.17 17.04 14.99
CA GLN A 334 13.16 16.37 14.16
C GLN A 334 13.93 15.44 15.10
N ARG A 335 13.89 14.09 14.87
CA ARG A 335 15.11 13.33 15.16
C ARG A 335 16.22 14.24 14.70
N PRO A 336 17.23 14.56 15.53
CA PRO A 336 18.28 15.41 15.07
C PRO A 336 18.65 14.91 13.68
N ARG A 337 18.34 15.71 12.66
CA ARG A 337 18.86 15.47 11.32
C ARG A 337 20.34 15.38 11.60
N PRO A 338 21.00 14.24 11.37
CA PRO A 338 22.43 14.19 11.59
C PRO A 338 22.95 15.41 10.89
N THR A 339 23.62 16.26 11.61
CA THR A 339 24.23 17.47 11.02
C THR A 339 24.97 16.99 9.78
N PRO A 340 24.82 17.61 8.59
CA PRO A 340 25.51 17.16 7.41
C PRO A 340 26.99 16.97 7.75
N GLY A 341 27.49 15.72 7.65
CA GLY A 341 28.86 15.38 8.02
C GLY A 341 29.07 14.61 9.34
N SER A 342 28.02 14.30 10.12
CA SER A 342 28.21 13.68 11.45
C SER A 342 28.03 12.15 11.48
N GLN A 343 27.64 11.49 10.41
CA GLN A 343 27.53 10.03 10.32
C GLN A 343 28.08 9.49 9.00
N TRP A 344 28.78 8.39 9.11
CA TRP A 344 29.38 7.67 7.98
C TRP A 344 28.95 6.22 7.99
N CYS A 345 28.87 5.63 6.80
CA CYS A 345 28.60 4.20 6.62
C CYS A 345 29.92 3.46 6.45
N VAL A 346 30.16 2.46 7.29
CA VAL A 346 31.36 1.61 7.24
C VAL A 346 31.02 0.15 7.37
N PRO A 347 31.89 -0.79 6.90
CA PRO A 347 31.69 -2.23 7.08
C PRO A 347 31.65 -2.62 8.56
N LYS A 348 30.71 -3.49 8.93
CA LYS A 348 30.71 -4.13 10.26
C LYS A 348 31.98 -4.95 10.48
N PRO A 349 32.47 -5.06 11.73
CA PRO A 349 33.54 -6.01 12.07
C PRO A 349 33.17 -7.44 11.65
N GLY A 350 34.16 -8.23 11.20
CA GLY A 350 33.98 -9.64 10.88
C GLY A 350 33.30 -9.96 9.55
N VAL A 351 32.89 -8.98 8.76
CA VAL A 351 32.36 -9.22 7.40
C VAL A 351 33.48 -9.73 6.48
N SER A 352 33.16 -10.76 5.68
CA SER A 352 34.12 -11.38 4.74
C SER A 352 34.46 -10.45 3.57
N ASP A 353 35.68 -10.60 3.02
CA ASP A 353 36.08 -9.80 1.86
C ASP A 353 35.21 -10.07 0.63
N GLN A 354 34.66 -11.26 0.47
CA GLN A 354 33.72 -11.58 -0.61
C GLN A 354 32.43 -10.73 -0.50
N ALA A 355 31.87 -10.61 0.70
CA ALA A 355 30.69 -9.78 0.92
C ALA A 355 31.01 -8.29 0.74
N LEU A 356 32.19 -7.84 1.15
CA LEU A 356 32.64 -6.47 0.95
C LEU A 356 32.91 -6.14 -0.52
N GLN A 357 33.44 -7.10 -1.30
CA GLN A 357 33.60 -6.94 -2.75
C GLN A 357 32.23 -6.79 -3.43
N ALA A 358 31.24 -7.59 -3.04
CA ALA A 358 29.88 -7.45 -3.55
C ALA A 358 29.27 -6.07 -3.24
N ASN A 359 29.58 -5.46 -2.09
CA ASN A 359 29.16 -4.10 -1.76
C ASN A 359 29.84 -3.06 -2.65
N ILE A 360 31.13 -3.23 -2.96
CA ILE A 360 31.86 -2.36 -3.90
C ILE A 360 31.19 -2.43 -5.27
N ASP A 361 31.00 -3.65 -5.79
CA ASP A 361 30.39 -3.88 -7.10
C ASP A 361 28.99 -3.28 -7.18
N TYR A 362 28.20 -3.48 -6.14
CA TYR A 362 26.86 -2.89 -6.02
C TYR A 362 26.89 -1.36 -6.05
N ALA A 363 27.68 -0.72 -5.18
CA ALA A 363 27.73 0.73 -5.09
C ALA A 363 28.25 1.37 -6.40
N CYS A 364 29.31 0.80 -6.99
CA CYS A 364 29.87 1.28 -8.25
C CYS A 364 28.89 1.15 -9.42
N SER A 365 28.11 0.06 -9.46
CA SER A 365 27.09 -0.16 -10.50
C SER A 365 25.85 0.73 -10.32
N ASN A 366 25.66 1.29 -9.13
CA ASN A 366 24.51 2.16 -8.81
C ASN A 366 24.88 3.65 -8.69
N GLY A 367 25.84 4.10 -9.50
CA GLY A 367 26.11 5.54 -9.71
C GLY A 367 27.11 6.18 -8.75
N VAL A 368 27.79 5.37 -7.93
CA VAL A 368 28.89 5.88 -7.10
C VAL A 368 30.16 6.03 -7.94
N ASP A 369 30.83 7.16 -7.82
CA ASP A 369 32.16 7.35 -8.44
C ASP A 369 33.21 6.52 -7.69
N CYS A 370 33.65 5.44 -8.31
CA CYS A 370 34.64 4.53 -7.77
C CYS A 370 36.10 4.83 -8.19
N LYS A 371 36.36 5.90 -8.94
CA LYS A 371 37.72 6.33 -9.29
C LYS A 371 38.62 6.55 -8.08
N PRO A 372 38.14 7.12 -6.95
CA PRO A 372 38.98 7.36 -5.78
C PRO A 372 39.60 6.10 -5.17
N ILE A 373 39.01 4.91 -5.37
CA ILE A 373 39.54 3.63 -4.87
C ILE A 373 40.37 2.84 -5.92
N GLN A 374 40.53 3.39 -7.12
CA GLN A 374 41.38 2.82 -8.16
C GLN A 374 42.84 3.25 -8.01
N LEU A 375 43.72 2.59 -8.70
CA LEU A 375 45.16 2.91 -8.68
C LEU A 375 45.40 4.40 -8.99
N GLY A 376 46.07 5.08 -8.09
CA GLY A 376 46.30 6.53 -8.17
C GLY A 376 45.19 7.40 -7.58
N GLY A 377 44.05 6.83 -7.16
CA GLY A 377 42.97 7.53 -6.47
C GLY A 377 43.32 7.86 -5.02
N ALA A 378 42.69 8.92 -4.49
CA ALA A 378 42.97 9.44 -3.15
C ALA A 378 42.63 8.46 -2.01
N CYS A 379 41.75 7.49 -2.26
CA CYS A 379 41.30 6.45 -1.31
C CYS A 379 41.76 5.03 -1.70
N PHE A 380 42.74 4.91 -2.63
CA PHE A 380 43.30 3.63 -3.01
C PHE A 380 44.09 2.98 -1.86
N ASN A 381 44.83 3.77 -1.09
CA ASN A 381 45.58 3.28 0.06
C ASN A 381 44.84 3.50 1.38
N PRO A 382 44.80 2.46 2.26
CA PRO A 382 45.41 1.15 2.14
C PRO A 382 44.70 0.29 1.08
N ASN A 383 45.48 -0.38 0.21
CA ASN A 383 44.96 -1.21 -0.88
C ASN A 383 44.43 -2.55 -0.33
N ASN A 384 43.21 -2.51 0.20
CA ASN A 384 42.47 -3.72 0.65
C ASN A 384 40.98 -3.53 0.47
N VAL A 385 40.26 -4.65 0.33
CA VAL A 385 38.83 -4.69 0.05
C VAL A 385 38.03 -3.93 1.11
N ARG A 386 38.39 -4.06 2.39
CA ARG A 386 37.68 -3.41 3.50
C ARG A 386 37.73 -1.88 3.43
N SER A 387 38.87 -1.32 3.13
CA SER A 387 39.04 0.13 3.00
C SER A 387 38.32 0.68 1.79
N HIS A 388 38.39 -0.03 0.66
CA HIS A 388 37.68 0.34 -0.56
C HIS A 388 36.16 0.25 -0.35
N ALA A 389 35.66 -0.85 0.26
CA ALA A 389 34.24 -0.99 0.61
C ALA A 389 33.78 0.12 1.56
N SER A 390 34.58 0.43 2.58
CA SER A 390 34.24 1.51 3.52
C SER A 390 34.01 2.86 2.81
N TYR A 391 34.86 3.22 1.87
CA TYR A 391 34.73 4.46 1.11
C TYR A 391 33.47 4.45 0.22
N VAL A 392 33.27 3.43 -0.59
CA VAL A 392 32.14 3.40 -1.55
C VAL A 392 30.80 3.20 -0.86
N MET A 393 30.73 2.42 0.22
CA MET A 393 29.53 2.28 1.04
C MET A 393 29.13 3.61 1.67
N ASN A 394 30.13 4.37 2.18
CA ASN A 394 29.84 5.71 2.67
C ASN A 394 29.39 6.65 1.56
N LEU A 395 30.07 6.67 0.43
CA LEU A 395 29.70 7.55 -0.69
C LEU A 395 28.30 7.22 -1.19
N PHE A 396 27.94 5.96 -1.29
CA PHE A 396 26.58 5.53 -1.58
C PHE A 396 25.59 6.05 -0.53
N TYR A 397 25.85 5.86 0.75
CA TYR A 397 25.03 6.35 1.85
C TYR A 397 24.82 7.90 1.77
N GLN A 398 25.88 8.64 1.53
CA GLN A 398 25.84 10.10 1.48
C GLN A 398 25.06 10.63 0.27
N THR A 399 25.19 9.99 -0.90
CA THR A 399 24.57 10.44 -2.16
C THR A 399 23.12 9.93 -2.33
N HIS A 400 22.75 8.84 -1.64
CA HIS A 400 21.42 8.23 -1.74
C HIS A 400 20.48 8.61 -0.59
N GLY A 401 20.67 9.77 0.04
CA GLY A 401 19.69 10.35 0.96
C GLY A 401 19.94 10.09 2.44
N ARG A 402 21.08 9.49 2.82
CA ARG A 402 21.55 9.33 4.22
C ARG A 402 20.57 8.61 5.14
N GLN A 403 19.80 7.67 4.60
CA GLN A 403 18.93 6.84 5.41
C GLN A 403 19.71 5.63 5.95
N ALA A 404 19.36 5.14 7.15
CA ALA A 404 20.08 4.03 7.77
C ALA A 404 20.08 2.77 6.90
N PHE A 405 19.03 2.53 6.12
CA PHE A 405 18.97 1.40 5.18
C PHE A 405 19.94 1.55 3.99
N ASN A 406 20.34 2.76 3.61
CA ASN A 406 21.38 2.97 2.59
C ASN A 406 22.79 2.59 3.09
N CYS A 407 22.90 2.24 4.38
CA CYS A 407 24.09 1.69 5.00
C CYS A 407 23.95 0.21 5.36
N ASP A 408 22.80 -0.42 5.09
CA ASP A 408 22.59 -1.82 5.50
C ASP A 408 23.44 -2.80 4.69
N PHE A 409 23.50 -2.65 3.38
CA PHE A 409 24.30 -3.51 2.48
C PHE A 409 24.14 -4.99 2.83
N SER A 410 22.90 -5.50 2.89
CA SER A 410 22.60 -6.88 3.30
C SER A 410 23.18 -7.23 4.67
N ASN A 411 22.98 -6.34 5.63
CA ASN A 411 23.42 -6.45 7.02
C ASN A 411 24.96 -6.44 7.21
N THR A 412 25.71 -5.93 6.23
CA THR A 412 27.19 -5.83 6.30
C THR A 412 27.68 -4.43 6.64
N GLY A 413 26.84 -3.41 6.56
CA GLY A 413 27.15 -2.02 6.91
C GLY A 413 26.69 -1.60 8.30
N VAL A 414 27.31 -0.57 8.85
CA VAL A 414 26.95 0.07 10.13
C VAL A 414 27.23 1.56 10.07
N LEU A 415 26.34 2.36 10.67
CA LEU A 415 26.56 3.80 10.85
C LEU A 415 27.51 4.07 12.00
N THR A 416 28.45 4.99 11.78
CA THR A 416 29.40 5.46 12.81
C THR A 416 29.43 6.97 12.87
N ALA A 417 29.63 7.52 14.07
CA ALA A 417 29.92 8.94 14.27
C ALA A 417 31.41 9.27 14.17
N ALA A 418 32.26 8.24 14.16
CA ALA A 418 33.72 8.44 13.97
C ALA A 418 34.03 8.67 12.50
N ASN A 419 34.61 9.82 12.18
CA ASN A 419 34.99 10.18 10.81
C ASN A 419 36.08 9.22 10.30
N PRO A 420 35.81 8.41 9.25
CA PRO A 420 36.78 7.44 8.75
C PRO A 420 37.82 8.04 7.79
N SER A 421 37.81 9.34 7.55
CA SER A 421 38.79 10.02 6.68
C SER A 421 40.21 9.81 7.20
N HIS A 422 41.14 9.54 6.28
CA HIS A 422 42.57 9.32 6.61
C HIS A 422 43.48 9.78 5.45
N GLY A 423 44.68 10.27 5.76
CA GLY A 423 45.62 10.73 4.75
C GLY A 423 44.97 11.71 3.77
N ALA A 424 45.07 11.43 2.47
CA ALA A 424 44.39 12.18 1.41
C ALA A 424 42.92 11.74 1.17
N CYS A 425 42.51 10.58 1.69
CA CYS A 425 41.14 10.06 1.54
C CYS A 425 40.16 10.81 2.43
N ARG A 426 39.22 11.52 1.80
CA ARG A 426 38.18 12.30 2.50
C ARG A 426 36.81 11.64 2.30
N TYR A 427 36.17 11.35 3.41
CA TYR A 427 34.77 10.89 3.45
C TYR A 427 33.84 12.10 3.59
N ILE A 428 32.85 12.19 2.71
CA ILE A 428 31.82 13.26 2.75
C ILE A 428 30.70 12.92 3.72
#